data_408c2289e9b8fdbe744fde84d5e7953c
#
_entry.id   408c2289e9b8fdbe744fde84d5e7953c
#
_cell.length_a   1.000
_cell.length_b   1.000
_cell.length_c   1.000
_cell.angle_alpha   90.00
_cell.angle_beta   90.00
_cell.angle_gamma   90.00
#
_symmetry.space_group_name_H-M   'P 1'
#
loop_
_entity.id
_entity.type
_entity.pdbx_description
1 polymer ?
#
loop_
_entity_poly.entity_id
_entity_poly.type
_entity_poly.pdbx_seq_one_letter_code
_entity_poly.pdbx_strand_id
1 'polypeptide(L)'
;MGELIREREARLRAHYRDVTGCRVTTEDRPPRAFERKRFNVRLELSIAGHDLVINREDDDDLERALDAAFAAAERQLGALQRMRHEG
;
A
#
# COMPACT_ATOMS: atom_id res chain seq x y z
N MET A 1 -1.34 -13.26 8.46
CA MET A 1 -1.44 -11.91 7.89
C MET A 1 -0.10 -11.19 7.81
N GLY A 2 0.71 -11.24 8.87
CA GLY A 2 2.05 -10.63 8.86
C GLY A 2 2.98 -11.15 7.78
N GLU A 3 2.89 -12.42 7.43
CA GLU A 3 3.69 -13.00 6.36
C GLU A 3 3.31 -12.46 4.99
N LEU A 4 2.02 -12.28 4.74
CA LEU A 4 1.52 -11.71 3.48
C LEU A 4 2.00 -10.27 3.30
N ILE A 5 1.93 -9.48 4.36
CA ILE A 5 2.41 -8.10 4.34
C ILE A 5 3.91 -8.06 4.04
N ARG A 6 4.70 -8.91 4.71
CA ARG A 6 6.15 -8.98 4.49
C ARG A 6 6.51 -9.40 3.06
N GLU A 7 5.78 -10.34 2.49
CA GLU A 7 5.98 -10.74 1.09
C GLU A 7 5.74 -9.58 0.13
N ARG A 8 4.64 -8.85 0.35
CA ARG A 8 4.30 -7.71 -0.49
C ARG A 8 5.33 -6.60 -0.37
N GLU A 9 5.78 -6.31 0.85
CA GLU A 9 6.84 -5.32 1.09
C GLU A 9 8.15 -5.71 0.42
N ALA A 10 8.55 -6.96 0.55
CA ALA A 10 9.79 -7.45 -0.05
C ALA A 10 9.75 -7.34 -1.57
N ARG A 11 8.62 -7.69 -2.18
CA ARG A 11 8.44 -7.56 -3.63
C ARG A 11 8.53 -6.10 -4.07
N LEU A 12 7.87 -5.22 -3.33
CA LEU A 12 7.88 -3.79 -3.63
C LEU A 12 9.31 -3.23 -3.59
N ARG A 13 10.04 -3.55 -2.53
CA ARG A 13 11.42 -3.08 -2.35
C ARG A 13 12.37 -3.66 -3.40
N ALA A 14 12.13 -4.88 -3.84
CA ALA A 14 12.94 -5.50 -4.88
C ALA A 14 12.79 -4.78 -6.22
N HIS A 15 11.58 -4.30 -6.53
CA HIS A 15 11.29 -3.58 -7.77
C HIS A 15 11.65 -2.09 -7.70
N TYR A 16 11.57 -1.49 -6.51
CA TYR A 16 11.75 -0.06 -6.31
C TYR A 16 12.77 0.17 -5.20
N ARG A 17 14.04 0.21 -5.56
CA ARG A 17 15.16 0.31 -4.61
C ARG A 17 15.22 1.64 -3.88
N ASP A 18 14.59 2.67 -4.42
CA ASP A 18 14.52 3.99 -3.81
C ASP A 18 13.63 4.02 -2.55
N VAL A 19 12.85 2.98 -2.34
CA VAL A 19 12.01 2.87 -1.14
C VAL A 19 12.88 2.50 0.03
N THR A 20 13.03 3.42 0.98
CA THR A 20 13.87 3.25 2.17
C THR A 20 13.06 2.79 3.38
N GLY A 21 11.76 2.93 3.36
CA GLY A 21 10.89 2.49 4.43
C GLY A 21 9.48 2.22 3.93
N CYS A 22 8.79 1.31 4.62
CA CYS A 22 7.43 0.95 4.29
C CYS A 22 6.70 0.64 5.60
N ARG A 23 5.55 1.28 5.81
CA ARG A 23 4.69 1.01 6.94
C ARG A 23 3.29 0.68 6.44
N VAL A 24 2.77 -0.45 6.87
CA VAL A 24 1.40 -0.87 6.55
C VAL A 24 0.58 -0.82 7.82
N THR A 25 -0.52 -0.08 7.78
CA THR A 25 -1.48 -0.02 8.88
C THR A 25 -2.81 -0.57 8.39
N THR A 26 -3.36 -1.49 9.12
CA THR A 26 -4.67 -2.07 8.81
C THR A 26 -5.63 -1.75 9.94
N GLU A 27 -6.84 -1.34 9.60
CA GLU A 27 -7.88 -1.07 10.58
C GLU A 27 -9.13 -1.85 10.22
N ASP A 28 -9.71 -2.48 11.23
CA ASP A 28 -11.01 -3.12 11.12
C ASP A 28 -12.07 -2.07 11.40
N ARG A 29 -13.01 -1.91 10.49
CA ARG A 29 -14.17 -1.07 10.73
C ARG A 29 -15.33 -1.97 11.15
N PRO A 30 -15.91 -1.77 12.34
CA PRO A 30 -17.04 -2.58 12.77
C PRO A 30 -18.20 -2.40 11.83
N PRO A 31 -18.94 -3.47 11.52
CA PRO A 31 -20.08 -3.36 10.61
C PRO A 31 -21.20 -2.54 11.26
N ARG A 32 -21.77 -1.64 10.48
CA ARG A 32 -23.05 -1.01 10.84
C ARG A 32 -24.16 -2.00 10.55
N ALA A 33 -25.37 -1.74 11.06
CA ALA A 33 -26.51 -2.62 10.83
C ALA A 33 -26.62 -3.00 9.34
N PHE A 34 -26.67 -4.30 9.06
CA PHE A 34 -26.79 -4.88 7.72
C PHE A 34 -25.57 -4.72 6.79
N GLU A 35 -24.46 -4.17 7.29
CA GLU A 35 -23.23 -4.06 6.51
C GLU A 35 -22.25 -5.16 6.90
N ARG A 36 -21.38 -5.54 5.95
CA ARG A 36 -20.28 -6.45 6.23
C ARG A 36 -19.15 -5.72 6.92
N LYS A 37 -18.34 -6.45 7.68
CA LYS A 37 -17.11 -5.93 8.23
C LYS A 37 -16.22 -5.42 7.10
N ARG A 38 -15.62 -4.24 7.29
CA ARG A 38 -14.77 -3.62 6.28
C ARG A 38 -13.38 -3.37 6.86
N PHE A 39 -12.41 -3.31 5.96
CA PHE A 39 -11.02 -3.09 6.30
C PHE A 39 -10.50 -1.85 5.61
N ASN A 40 -9.72 -1.07 6.33
CA ASN A 40 -8.99 0.05 5.78
C ASN A 40 -7.51 -0.28 5.77
N VAL A 41 -6.83 -0.05 4.67
CA VAL A 41 -5.39 -0.27 4.55
C VAL A 41 -4.72 1.05 4.21
N ARG A 42 -3.76 1.44 5.04
CA ARG A 42 -2.94 2.60 4.81
C ARG A 42 -1.50 2.15 4.62
N LEU A 43 -0.91 2.55 3.51
CA LEU A 43 0.45 2.23 3.15
C LEU A 43 1.26 3.51 3.08
N GLU A 44 2.30 3.61 3.91
CA GLU A 44 3.19 4.75 3.93
C GLU A 44 4.57 4.30 3.44
N LEU A 45 5.07 4.98 2.43
CA LEU A 45 6.37 4.70 1.84
C LEU A 45 7.29 5.89 2.02
N SER A 46 8.52 5.63 2.46
CA SER A 46 9.57 6.63 2.50
C SER A 46 10.47 6.41 1.28
N ILE A 47 10.56 7.44 0.45
CA ILE A 47 11.41 7.45 -0.73
C ILE A 47 12.36 8.64 -0.56
N ALA A 48 13.57 8.56 -1.10
CA ALA A 48 14.55 9.64 -0.94
C ALA A 48 13.95 11.02 -1.30
N GLY A 49 13.78 11.87 -0.28
CA GLY A 49 13.23 13.22 -0.42
C GLY A 49 11.71 13.31 -0.55
N HIS A 50 10.99 12.20 -0.31
CA HIS A 50 9.56 12.13 -0.59
C HIS A 50 8.86 11.09 0.27
N ASP A 51 7.69 11.45 0.79
CA ASP A 51 6.81 10.47 1.44
C ASP A 51 5.60 10.24 0.56
N LEU A 52 5.22 8.99 0.39
CA LEU A 52 4.07 8.59 -0.39
C LEU A 52 3.07 7.89 0.53
N VAL A 53 1.85 8.35 0.55
CA VAL A 53 0.78 7.74 1.34
C VAL A 53 -0.31 7.22 0.43
N ILE A 54 -0.60 5.94 0.57
CA ILE A 54 -1.71 5.28 -0.11
C ILE A 54 -2.74 4.92 0.95
N ASN A 55 -3.95 5.40 0.77
CA ASN A 55 -5.04 5.06 1.65
C ASN A 55 -6.12 4.38 0.81
N ARG A 56 -6.35 3.10 1.08
CA ARG A 56 -7.40 2.34 0.43
C ARG A 56 -8.50 2.04 1.42
N GLU A 57 -9.64 2.60 1.14
CA GLU A 57 -10.81 2.44 1.96
C GLU A 57 -11.59 1.19 1.55
N ASP A 58 -12.07 0.53 2.55
CA ASP A 58 -13.30 -0.26 2.50
C ASP A 58 -13.36 -1.38 1.49
N ASP A 59 -12.61 -2.44 1.76
CA ASP A 59 -12.92 -3.73 1.19
C ASP A 59 -13.40 -4.66 2.31
N ASP A 60 -14.29 -5.58 2.01
CA ASP A 60 -14.74 -6.61 2.94
C ASP A 60 -13.74 -7.77 3.04
N ASP A 61 -12.72 -7.77 2.19
CA ASP A 61 -11.65 -8.75 2.16
C ASP A 61 -10.32 -8.04 2.37
N LEU A 62 -9.65 -8.35 3.48
CA LEU A 62 -8.38 -7.71 3.84
C LEU A 62 -7.28 -7.97 2.81
N GLU A 63 -7.20 -9.17 2.27
CA GLU A 63 -6.21 -9.50 1.25
C GLU A 63 -6.39 -8.66 -0.01
N ARG A 64 -7.64 -8.49 -0.46
CA ARG A 64 -7.93 -7.62 -1.60
C ARG A 64 -7.59 -6.16 -1.31
N ALA A 65 -7.87 -5.69 -0.10
CA ALA A 65 -7.53 -4.32 0.30
C ALA A 65 -6.00 -4.13 0.27
N LEU A 66 -5.24 -5.10 0.78
CA LEU A 66 -3.79 -5.07 0.71
C LEU A 66 -3.27 -5.07 -0.72
N ASP A 67 -3.79 -5.95 -1.55
CA ASP A 67 -3.41 -6.03 -2.97
C ASP A 67 -3.68 -4.72 -3.70
N ALA A 68 -4.82 -4.11 -3.45
CA ALA A 68 -5.20 -2.84 -4.07
C ALA A 68 -4.26 -1.71 -3.62
N ALA A 69 -3.89 -1.69 -2.33
CA ALA A 69 -2.97 -0.68 -1.79
C ALA A 69 -1.59 -0.80 -2.42
N PHE A 70 -1.04 -2.01 -2.47
CA PHE A 70 0.28 -2.24 -3.08
C PHE A 70 0.27 -2.00 -4.59
N ALA A 71 -0.79 -2.36 -5.29
CA ALA A 71 -0.94 -2.07 -6.71
C ALA A 71 -0.96 -0.56 -6.98
N ALA A 72 -1.67 0.19 -6.15
CA ALA A 72 -1.70 1.65 -6.25
C ALA A 72 -0.32 2.26 -5.98
N ALA A 73 0.40 1.73 -4.99
CA ALA A 73 1.77 2.16 -4.69
C ALA A 73 2.70 1.93 -5.88
N GLU A 74 2.63 0.75 -6.48
CA GLU A 74 3.45 0.43 -7.65
C GLU A 74 3.19 1.37 -8.82
N ARG A 75 1.92 1.69 -9.07
CA ARG A 75 1.57 2.65 -10.14
C ARG A 75 2.16 4.02 -9.88
N GLN A 76 2.09 4.51 -8.65
CA GLN A 76 2.62 5.82 -8.30
C GLN A 76 4.15 5.84 -8.32
N LEU A 77 4.78 4.78 -7.83
CA LEU A 77 6.25 4.66 -7.89
C LEU A 77 6.73 4.60 -9.33
N GLY A 78 6.04 3.85 -10.18
CA GLY A 78 6.36 3.79 -11.61
C GLY A 78 6.25 5.15 -12.29
N ALA A 79 5.22 5.91 -11.94
CA ALA A 79 5.05 7.28 -12.47
C ALA A 79 6.19 8.20 -12.01
N LEU A 80 6.59 8.11 -10.74
CA LEU A 80 7.72 8.90 -10.22
C LEU A 80 9.03 8.55 -10.92
N GLN A 81 9.28 7.27 -11.17
CA GLN A 81 10.47 6.84 -11.91
C GLN A 81 10.49 7.39 -13.33
N ARG A 82 9.35 7.36 -14.01
CA ARG A 82 9.25 7.93 -15.36
C ARG A 82 9.54 9.43 -15.37
N MET A 83 9.01 10.15 -14.39
CA MET A 83 9.26 11.58 -14.25
C MET A 83 10.75 11.88 -14.03
N ARG A 84 11.44 11.06 -13.25
CA ARG A 84 12.88 11.22 -13.00
C ARG A 84 13.71 11.00 -14.25
N HIS A 85 13.30 10.06 -15.11
CA HIS A 85 14.02 9.77 -16.34
C HIS A 85 13.77 10.80 -17.43
N GLU A 86 12.64 11.48 -17.39
CA GLU A 86 12.30 12.52 -18.36
C GLU A 86 12.86 13.91 -17.98
N GLY A 87 13.22 14.05 -16.71
CA GLY A 87 13.79 15.28 -16.19
C GLY A 87 15.31 15.24 -16.23
#